data_c35e0ad4fe7384fbb064464729337e49
#
_entry.id   c35e0ad4fe7384fbb064464729337e49
#
_cell.length_a   1.000
_cell.length_b   1.000
_cell.length_c   1.000
_cell.angle_alpha   90.00
_cell.angle_beta   90.00
_cell.angle_gamma   90.00
#
_symmetry.space_group_name_H-M   'P 1'
#
loop_
_entity.id
_entity.type
_entity.pdbx_description
1 polymer ?
#
loop_
_entity_poly.entity_id
_entity_poly.type
_entity_poly.pdbx_seq_one_letter_code
_entity_poly.pdbx_strand_id
1 'polypeptide(L)'
;MTTAADDARIRVMQGFTAAVAERGYAATTIADIVAAARVSKRTFYEHFPDKEACLLATYQASADRLARILREAGRQTGGWRERVHALVTAYLAALDAAGPASRTVLVEVQAAGPRAFRMRSETQHRFAALFVELVESDPALPALTPALAIALVGGINELLLHAADPYTRDGAPFASLAETVTDFAGAVIGRGTST
;
A
#
# COMPACT_ATOMS: atom_id res chain seq x y z
N MET A 1 -5.27 6.22 24.76
CA MET A 1 -6.73 6.46 24.73
C MET A 1 -7.03 7.29 23.49
N THR A 2 -7.76 6.72 22.54
CA THR A 2 -8.22 7.45 21.34
C THR A 2 -9.30 8.45 21.77
N THR A 3 -9.25 9.67 21.27
CA THR A 3 -10.27 10.67 21.60
C THR A 3 -11.53 10.43 20.76
N ALA A 4 -12.70 10.95 21.21
CA ALA A 4 -13.93 10.86 20.43
C ALA A 4 -13.81 11.52 19.03
N ALA A 5 -12.95 12.53 18.89
CA ALA A 5 -12.62 13.16 17.62
C ALA A 5 -11.79 12.23 16.72
N ASP A 6 -10.83 11.50 17.28
CA ASP A 6 -10.05 10.51 16.53
C ASP A 6 -10.95 9.38 16.03
N ASP A 7 -11.90 8.92 16.84
CA ASP A 7 -12.88 7.91 16.45
C ASP A 7 -13.78 8.37 15.30
N ALA A 8 -14.20 9.64 15.30
CA ALA A 8 -15.01 10.21 14.23
C ALA A 8 -14.19 10.30 12.92
N ARG A 9 -12.94 10.76 13.01
CA ARG A 9 -12.02 10.80 11.86
C ARG A 9 -11.81 9.43 11.24
N ILE A 10 -11.57 8.40 12.06
CA ILE A 10 -11.40 7.01 11.60
C ILE A 10 -12.67 6.52 10.91
N ARG A 11 -13.88 6.76 11.49
CA ARG A 11 -15.15 6.38 10.86
C ARG A 11 -15.34 7.04 9.50
N VAL A 12 -14.99 8.32 9.35
CA VAL A 12 -15.08 9.02 8.05
C VAL A 12 -14.17 8.34 7.02
N MET A 13 -12.93 7.99 7.38
CA MET A 13 -12.00 7.29 6.49
C MET A 13 -12.50 5.89 6.12
N GLN A 14 -13.10 5.16 7.06
CA GLN A 14 -13.73 3.86 6.78
C GLN A 14 -14.94 4.00 5.85
N GLY A 15 -15.81 4.99 6.10
CA GLY A 15 -16.95 5.31 5.21
C GLY A 15 -16.50 5.74 3.82
N PHE A 16 -15.41 6.52 3.72
CA PHE A 16 -14.77 6.86 2.46
C PHE A 16 -14.34 5.59 1.71
N THR A 17 -13.62 4.70 2.37
CA THR A 17 -13.15 3.44 1.78
C THR A 17 -14.31 2.58 1.27
N ALA A 18 -15.38 2.45 2.06
CA ALA A 18 -16.57 1.68 1.68
C ALA A 18 -17.27 2.29 0.45
N ALA A 19 -17.48 3.60 0.44
CA ALA A 19 -18.14 4.30 -0.66
C ALA A 19 -17.33 4.24 -1.96
N VAL A 20 -16.00 4.39 -1.87
CA VAL A 20 -15.09 4.30 -3.03
C VAL A 20 -15.00 2.87 -3.56
N ALA A 21 -15.00 1.87 -2.69
CA ALA A 21 -15.00 0.46 -3.11
C ALA A 21 -16.26 0.09 -3.90
N GLU A 22 -17.41 0.71 -3.57
CA GLU A 22 -18.69 0.47 -4.27
C GLU A 22 -18.79 1.21 -5.61
N ARG A 23 -18.32 2.47 -5.68
CA ARG A 23 -18.64 3.41 -6.77
C ARG A 23 -17.42 3.93 -7.53
N GLY A 24 -16.21 3.68 -7.06
CA GLY A 24 -14.99 4.34 -7.52
C GLY A 24 -14.85 5.77 -6.96
N TYR A 25 -13.62 6.28 -6.96
CA TYR A 25 -13.33 7.61 -6.39
C TYR A 25 -14.06 8.74 -7.12
N ALA A 26 -14.10 8.69 -8.47
CA ALA A 26 -14.70 9.77 -9.26
C ALA A 26 -16.18 9.97 -8.95
N ALA A 27 -16.96 8.88 -8.87
CA ALA A 27 -18.41 8.91 -8.62
C ALA A 27 -18.78 9.09 -7.15
N THR A 28 -17.88 8.85 -6.20
CA THR A 28 -18.16 8.99 -4.77
C THR A 28 -18.31 10.46 -4.38
N THR A 29 -19.40 10.77 -3.68
CA THR A 29 -19.70 12.10 -3.12
C THR A 29 -19.48 12.14 -1.61
N ILE A 30 -19.38 13.36 -1.03
CA ILE A 30 -19.32 13.51 0.44
C ILE A 30 -20.61 12.98 1.09
N ALA A 31 -21.75 13.05 0.41
CA ALA A 31 -23.00 12.48 0.92
C ALA A 31 -22.93 10.96 1.06
N ASP A 32 -22.30 10.26 0.10
CA ASP A 32 -22.08 8.81 0.17
C ASP A 32 -21.15 8.45 1.32
N ILE A 33 -20.06 9.21 1.48
CA ILE A 33 -19.07 9.00 2.55
C ILE A 33 -19.73 9.12 3.93
N VAL A 34 -20.47 10.20 4.18
CA VAL A 34 -21.07 10.43 5.50
C VAL A 34 -22.20 9.43 5.80
N ALA A 35 -22.94 9.00 4.77
CA ALA A 35 -23.94 7.94 4.91
C ALA A 35 -23.27 6.61 5.32
N ALA A 36 -22.20 6.20 4.62
CA ALA A 36 -21.45 4.99 4.96
C ALA A 36 -20.78 5.08 6.34
N ALA A 37 -20.23 6.25 6.70
CA ALA A 37 -19.60 6.51 7.99
C ALA A 37 -20.58 6.67 9.15
N ARG A 38 -21.88 6.85 8.88
CA ARG A 38 -22.93 7.18 9.85
C ARG A 38 -22.59 8.44 10.67
N VAL A 39 -22.13 9.49 9.98
CA VAL A 39 -21.83 10.80 10.56
C VAL A 39 -22.54 11.92 9.81
N SER A 40 -22.53 13.14 10.36
CA SER A 40 -23.06 14.31 9.68
C SER A 40 -22.06 14.87 8.65
N LYS A 41 -22.55 15.64 7.66
CA LYS A 41 -21.67 16.44 6.78
C LYS A 41 -20.79 17.41 7.57
N ARG A 42 -21.33 18.00 8.66
CA ARG A 42 -20.57 18.86 9.55
C ARG A 42 -19.37 18.11 10.13
N THR A 43 -19.58 16.91 10.65
CA THR A 43 -18.51 16.06 11.20
C THR A 43 -17.46 15.73 10.14
N PHE A 44 -17.85 15.49 8.89
CA PHE A 44 -16.89 15.32 7.80
C PHE A 44 -16.00 16.56 7.65
N TYR A 45 -16.60 17.76 7.55
CA TYR A 45 -15.85 19.01 7.33
C TYR A 45 -15.04 19.46 8.55
N GLU A 46 -15.35 18.98 9.75
CA GLU A 46 -14.51 19.17 10.93
C GLU A 46 -13.16 18.44 10.82
N HIS A 47 -13.09 17.36 10.01
CA HIS A 47 -11.88 16.53 9.85
C HIS A 47 -11.21 16.66 8.50
N PHE A 48 -11.96 16.92 7.45
CA PHE A 48 -11.45 16.97 6.07
C PHE A 48 -12.10 18.11 5.30
N PRO A 49 -11.30 19.02 4.70
CA PRO A 49 -11.84 20.15 3.93
C PRO A 49 -12.53 19.68 2.64
N ASP A 50 -12.15 18.54 2.09
CA ASP A 50 -12.67 17.99 0.85
C ASP A 50 -12.46 16.47 0.75
N LYS A 51 -12.99 15.88 -0.32
CA LYS A 51 -12.86 14.44 -0.62
C LYS A 51 -11.41 14.02 -0.89
N GLU A 52 -10.61 14.88 -1.52
CA GLU A 52 -9.20 14.60 -1.81
C GLU A 52 -8.39 14.50 -0.51
N ALA A 53 -8.61 15.40 0.43
CA ALA A 53 -7.94 15.36 1.74
C ALA A 53 -8.29 14.08 2.52
N CYS A 54 -9.53 13.61 2.41
CA CYS A 54 -9.94 12.34 3.00
C CYS A 54 -9.25 11.14 2.33
N LEU A 55 -9.15 11.12 0.98
CA LEU A 55 -8.39 10.12 0.24
C LEU A 55 -6.94 10.08 0.68
N LEU A 56 -6.28 11.24 0.70
CA LEU A 56 -4.85 11.34 1.04
C LEU A 56 -4.57 10.84 2.47
N ALA A 57 -5.44 11.19 3.43
CA ALA A 57 -5.33 10.72 4.79
C ALA A 57 -5.54 9.20 4.91
N THR A 58 -6.50 8.66 4.16
CA THR A 58 -6.79 7.22 4.12
C THR A 58 -5.61 6.45 3.50
N TYR A 59 -5.06 6.96 2.40
CA TYR A 59 -3.87 6.41 1.76
C TYR A 59 -2.67 6.42 2.70
N GLN A 60 -2.40 7.56 3.35
CA GLN A 60 -1.27 7.70 4.30
C GLN A 60 -1.40 6.71 5.47
N ALA A 61 -2.58 6.59 6.07
CA ALA A 61 -2.81 5.65 7.17
C ALA A 61 -2.59 4.18 6.74
N SER A 62 -3.01 3.83 5.52
CA SER A 62 -2.78 2.51 4.94
C SER A 62 -1.29 2.26 4.69
N ALA A 63 -0.57 3.24 4.13
CA ALA A 63 0.86 3.16 3.88
C ALA A 63 1.67 3.03 5.19
N ASP A 64 1.29 3.75 6.24
CA ASP A 64 1.94 3.67 7.55
C ASP A 64 1.71 2.31 8.22
N ARG A 65 0.49 1.77 8.08
CA ARG A 65 0.17 0.41 8.55
C ARG A 65 1.02 -0.64 7.82
N LEU A 66 1.08 -0.56 6.49
CA LEU A 66 1.90 -1.47 5.68
C LEU A 66 3.38 -1.36 6.03
N ALA A 67 3.93 -0.15 6.16
CA ALA A 67 5.32 0.04 6.54
C ALA A 67 5.66 -0.57 7.92
N ARG A 68 4.72 -0.57 8.88
CA ARG A 68 4.91 -1.26 10.17
C ARG A 68 4.94 -2.77 10.01
N ILE A 69 4.01 -3.33 9.24
CA ILE A 69 3.95 -4.77 8.95
C ILE A 69 5.25 -5.23 8.28
N LEU A 70 5.72 -4.48 7.29
CA LEU A 70 6.94 -4.82 6.56
C LEU A 70 8.19 -4.75 7.44
N ARG A 71 8.33 -3.72 8.29
CA ARG A 71 9.45 -3.66 9.23
C ARG A 71 9.46 -4.83 10.22
N GLU A 72 8.29 -5.25 10.69
CA GLU A 72 8.19 -6.41 11.58
C GLU A 72 8.56 -7.70 10.86
N ALA A 73 8.07 -7.92 9.65
CA ALA A 73 8.43 -9.08 8.82
C ALA A 73 9.93 -9.10 8.49
N GLY A 74 10.55 -7.93 8.23
CA GLY A 74 11.97 -7.82 7.91
C GLY A 74 12.92 -8.09 9.08
N ARG A 75 12.43 -8.12 10.32
CA ARG A 75 13.22 -8.46 11.52
C ARG A 75 13.39 -9.96 11.74
N GLN A 76 12.77 -10.79 10.93
CA GLN A 76 12.92 -12.25 11.07
C GLN A 76 14.38 -12.68 10.85
N THR A 77 14.80 -13.70 11.62
CA THR A 77 16.11 -14.33 11.47
C THR A 77 16.10 -15.24 10.24
N GLY A 78 17.23 -15.28 9.52
CA GLY A 78 17.35 -16.10 8.31
C GLY A 78 18.16 -15.40 7.22
N GLY A 79 18.38 -16.10 6.12
CA GLY A 79 19.02 -15.55 4.94
C GLY A 79 18.19 -14.44 4.29
N TRP A 80 18.83 -13.62 3.47
CA TRP A 80 18.14 -12.50 2.82
C TRP A 80 16.94 -12.93 1.97
N ARG A 81 17.00 -14.10 1.32
CA ARG A 81 15.88 -14.65 0.53
C ARG A 81 14.66 -14.96 1.39
N GLU A 82 14.87 -15.55 2.57
CA GLU A 82 13.81 -15.85 3.53
C GLU A 82 13.18 -14.56 4.05
N ARG A 83 13.99 -13.54 4.33
CA ARG A 83 13.50 -12.22 4.74
C ARG A 83 12.71 -11.51 3.63
N VAL A 84 13.17 -11.56 2.38
CA VAL A 84 12.42 -11.05 1.22
C VAL A 84 11.09 -11.78 1.09
N HIS A 85 11.09 -13.11 1.17
CA HIS A 85 9.86 -13.89 1.11
C HIS A 85 8.88 -13.53 2.24
N ALA A 86 9.38 -13.34 3.46
CA ALA A 86 8.57 -12.93 4.60
C ALA A 86 7.96 -11.52 4.40
N LEU A 87 8.75 -10.56 3.89
CA LEU A 87 8.27 -9.22 3.54
C LEU A 87 7.17 -9.27 2.48
N VAL A 88 7.39 -10.00 1.40
CA VAL A 88 6.43 -10.17 0.30
C VAL A 88 5.15 -10.80 0.80
N THR A 89 5.24 -11.92 1.52
CA THR A 89 4.09 -12.63 2.06
C THR A 89 3.29 -11.75 3.02
N ALA A 90 3.95 -11.03 3.93
CA ALA A 90 3.29 -10.12 4.86
C ALA A 90 2.58 -8.95 4.14
N TYR A 91 3.19 -8.42 3.08
CA TYR A 91 2.60 -7.36 2.27
C TYR A 91 1.34 -7.82 1.55
N LEU A 92 1.42 -8.94 0.85
CA LEU A 92 0.29 -9.49 0.08
C LEU A 92 -0.86 -9.92 1.00
N ALA A 93 -0.55 -10.55 2.13
CA ALA A 93 -1.55 -10.90 3.14
C ALA A 93 -2.25 -9.66 3.73
N ALA A 94 -1.51 -8.56 3.93
CA ALA A 94 -2.10 -7.30 4.40
C ALA A 94 -3.03 -6.67 3.36
N LEU A 95 -2.74 -6.80 2.05
CA LEU A 95 -3.61 -6.35 0.97
C LEU A 95 -4.89 -7.21 0.90
N ASP A 96 -4.77 -8.54 1.02
CA ASP A 96 -5.93 -9.42 1.06
C ASP A 96 -6.83 -9.14 2.28
N ALA A 97 -6.23 -8.94 3.45
CA ALA A 97 -6.95 -8.61 4.67
C ALA A 97 -7.66 -7.23 4.60
N ALA A 98 -7.14 -6.30 3.80
CA ALA A 98 -7.79 -5.00 3.55
C ALA A 98 -9.00 -5.13 2.61
N GLY A 99 -9.14 -6.23 1.88
CA GLY A 99 -10.26 -6.49 0.98
C GLY A 99 -10.45 -5.36 -0.05
N PRO A 100 -11.70 -4.83 -0.21
CA PRO A 100 -11.96 -3.75 -1.15
C PRO A 100 -11.15 -2.47 -0.92
N ALA A 101 -10.66 -2.23 0.31
CA ALA A 101 -9.80 -1.08 0.61
C ALA A 101 -8.46 -1.12 -0.10
N SER A 102 -7.93 -2.32 -0.41
CA SER A 102 -6.69 -2.47 -1.17
C SER A 102 -6.79 -1.82 -2.55
N ARG A 103 -7.96 -1.92 -3.21
CA ARG A 103 -8.21 -1.27 -4.49
C ARG A 103 -8.09 0.26 -4.39
N THR A 104 -8.65 0.88 -3.35
CA THR A 104 -8.53 2.33 -3.13
C THR A 104 -7.06 2.75 -3.03
N VAL A 105 -6.25 1.96 -2.33
CA VAL A 105 -4.82 2.25 -2.15
C VAL A 105 -4.01 2.02 -3.43
N LEU A 106 -4.33 0.97 -4.20
CA LEU A 106 -3.56 0.61 -5.39
C LEU A 106 -4.00 1.39 -6.64
N VAL A 107 -5.31 1.52 -6.87
CA VAL A 107 -5.88 1.99 -8.14
C VAL A 107 -6.34 3.45 -8.05
N GLU A 108 -7.24 3.76 -7.12
CA GLU A 108 -7.94 5.06 -7.11
C GLU A 108 -7.01 6.25 -6.83
N VAL A 109 -5.94 6.04 -6.06
CA VAL A 109 -4.94 7.08 -5.77
C VAL A 109 -4.23 7.58 -7.04
N GLN A 110 -4.14 6.77 -8.09
CA GLN A 110 -3.42 7.14 -9.30
C GLN A 110 -4.16 8.20 -10.13
N ALA A 111 -5.50 8.19 -10.09
CA ALA A 111 -6.35 9.11 -10.82
C ALA A 111 -6.72 10.37 -10.02
N ALA A 112 -6.26 10.50 -8.78
CA ALA A 112 -6.73 11.52 -7.84
C ALA A 112 -5.97 12.87 -7.91
N GLY A 113 -5.15 13.07 -8.94
CA GLY A 113 -4.49 14.36 -9.21
C GLY A 113 -3.07 14.51 -8.64
N PRO A 114 -2.46 15.72 -8.78
CA PRO A 114 -1.02 15.92 -8.50
C PRO A 114 -0.61 15.69 -7.04
N ARG A 115 -1.49 15.98 -6.07
CA ARG A 115 -1.20 15.77 -4.64
C ARG A 115 -1.11 14.28 -4.32
N ALA A 116 -2.04 13.50 -4.86
CA ALA A 116 -2.04 12.05 -4.71
C ALA A 116 -0.83 11.40 -5.38
N PHE A 117 -0.45 11.88 -6.57
CA PHE A 117 0.77 11.43 -7.25
C PHE A 117 2.03 11.65 -6.40
N ARG A 118 2.20 12.84 -5.81
CA ARG A 118 3.35 13.11 -4.93
C ARG A 118 3.37 12.18 -3.72
N MET A 119 2.25 12.05 -3.03
CA MET A 119 2.13 11.18 -1.85
C MET A 119 2.41 9.70 -2.20
N ARG A 120 1.93 9.23 -3.34
CA ARG A 120 2.23 7.89 -3.86
C ARG A 120 3.74 7.73 -4.11
N SER A 121 4.37 8.70 -4.77
CA SER A 121 5.81 8.70 -5.04
C SER A 121 6.63 8.65 -3.74
N GLU A 122 6.30 9.47 -2.75
CA GLU A 122 6.94 9.47 -1.42
C GLU A 122 6.79 8.10 -0.73
N THR A 123 5.60 7.50 -0.83
CA THR A 123 5.34 6.17 -0.27
C THR A 123 6.18 5.08 -0.96
N GLN A 124 6.32 5.14 -2.27
CA GLN A 124 7.18 4.21 -3.02
C GLN A 124 8.66 4.34 -2.60
N HIS A 125 9.16 5.55 -2.41
CA HIS A 125 10.51 5.78 -1.89
C HIS A 125 10.69 5.21 -0.48
N ARG A 126 9.70 5.35 0.40
CA ARG A 126 9.72 4.75 1.75
C ARG A 126 9.78 3.22 1.69
N PHE A 127 9.04 2.60 0.80
CA PHE A 127 9.09 1.14 0.64
C PHE A 127 10.39 0.67 -0.03
N ALA A 128 10.92 1.44 -0.98
CA ALA A 128 12.22 1.18 -1.59
C ALA A 128 13.34 1.20 -0.54
N ALA A 129 13.30 2.13 0.42
CA ALA A 129 14.27 2.20 1.50
C ALA A 129 14.28 0.92 2.36
N LEU A 130 13.14 0.26 2.58
CA LEU A 130 13.09 -1.02 3.32
C LEU A 130 13.88 -2.13 2.61
N PHE A 131 13.86 -2.16 1.28
CA PHE A 131 14.69 -3.11 0.52
C PHE A 131 16.17 -2.76 0.58
N VAL A 132 16.52 -1.47 0.55
CA VAL A 132 17.91 -1.01 0.73
C VAL A 132 18.41 -1.43 2.11
N GLU A 133 17.67 -1.14 3.19
CA GLU A 133 18.01 -1.53 4.57
C GLU A 133 18.20 -3.06 4.70
N LEU A 134 17.33 -3.83 4.04
CA LEU A 134 17.44 -5.30 4.05
C LEU A 134 18.74 -5.75 3.40
N VAL A 135 19.09 -5.20 2.23
CA VAL A 135 20.31 -5.55 1.49
C VAL A 135 21.56 -5.11 2.26
N GLU A 136 21.58 -3.90 2.81
CA GLU A 136 22.71 -3.38 3.61
C GLU A 136 22.95 -4.18 4.89
N SER A 137 21.95 -4.89 5.38
CA SER A 137 22.08 -5.77 6.56
C SER A 137 22.80 -7.09 6.27
N ASP A 138 23.09 -7.41 5.01
CA ASP A 138 23.80 -8.62 4.59
C ASP A 138 25.02 -8.26 3.73
N PRO A 139 26.26 -8.31 4.30
CA PRO A 139 27.47 -7.94 3.57
C PRO A 139 27.81 -8.81 2.36
N ALA A 140 27.16 -9.97 2.23
CA ALA A 140 27.34 -10.84 1.05
C ALA A 140 26.55 -10.37 -0.18
N LEU A 141 25.64 -9.41 -0.01
CA LEU A 141 24.83 -8.87 -1.10
C LEU A 141 25.50 -7.65 -1.74
N PRO A 142 25.35 -7.51 -3.07
CA PRO A 142 25.75 -6.28 -3.75
C PRO A 142 24.83 -5.12 -3.33
N ALA A 143 25.39 -3.91 -3.26
CA ALA A 143 24.61 -2.72 -2.91
C ALA A 143 23.41 -2.52 -3.85
N LEU A 144 22.25 -2.33 -3.28
CA LEU A 144 21.02 -2.00 -4.02
C LEU A 144 20.94 -0.46 -4.18
N THR A 145 21.13 0.02 -5.41
CA THR A 145 21.02 1.46 -5.67
C THR A 145 19.61 1.97 -5.45
N PRO A 146 19.43 3.23 -5.05
CA PRO A 146 18.07 3.82 -4.91
C PRO A 146 17.21 3.69 -6.17
N ALA A 147 17.82 3.80 -7.35
CA ALA A 147 17.12 3.65 -8.62
C ALA A 147 16.60 2.22 -8.84
N LEU A 148 17.40 1.20 -8.53
CA LEU A 148 16.96 -0.20 -8.59
C LEU A 148 15.91 -0.53 -7.54
N ALA A 149 16.03 0.03 -6.34
CA ALA A 149 15.02 -0.16 -5.29
C ALA A 149 13.66 0.45 -5.69
N ILE A 150 13.65 1.63 -6.30
CA ILE A 150 12.42 2.24 -6.85
C ILE A 150 11.86 1.40 -8.01
N ALA A 151 12.71 0.90 -8.90
CA ALA A 151 12.28 0.04 -10.00
C ALA A 151 11.66 -1.28 -9.49
N LEU A 152 12.26 -1.86 -8.43
CA LEU A 152 11.71 -3.04 -7.76
C LEU A 152 10.31 -2.78 -7.19
N VAL A 153 10.14 -1.71 -6.42
CA VAL A 153 8.83 -1.34 -5.86
C VAL A 153 7.82 -1.01 -6.97
N GLY A 154 8.26 -0.32 -8.03
CA GLY A 154 7.45 -0.02 -9.20
C GLY A 154 6.95 -1.28 -9.91
N GLY A 155 7.84 -2.25 -10.16
CA GLY A 155 7.49 -3.53 -10.76
C GLY A 155 6.52 -4.36 -9.89
N ILE A 156 6.72 -4.39 -8.57
CA ILE A 156 5.78 -5.03 -7.64
C ILE A 156 4.41 -4.33 -7.73
N ASN A 157 4.37 -3.00 -7.71
CA ASN A 157 3.12 -2.26 -7.83
C ASN A 157 2.38 -2.56 -9.14
N GLU A 158 3.10 -2.71 -10.25
CA GLU A 158 2.48 -3.03 -11.54
C GLU A 158 1.83 -4.42 -11.53
N LEU A 159 2.51 -5.43 -10.96
CA LEU A 159 1.93 -6.75 -10.76
C LEU A 159 0.65 -6.70 -9.90
N LEU A 160 0.66 -5.89 -8.85
CA LEU A 160 -0.51 -5.72 -7.98
C LEU A 160 -1.65 -4.98 -8.66
N LEU A 161 -1.34 -3.96 -9.49
CA LEU A 161 -2.34 -3.23 -10.28
C LEU A 161 -3.03 -4.18 -11.25
N HIS A 162 -2.24 -4.98 -11.97
CA HIS A 162 -2.78 -5.97 -12.89
C HIS A 162 -3.68 -6.99 -12.17
N ALA A 163 -3.24 -7.48 -11.00
CA ALA A 163 -4.04 -8.39 -10.18
C ALA A 163 -5.29 -7.73 -9.56
N ALA A 164 -5.28 -6.41 -9.36
CA ALA A 164 -6.44 -5.67 -8.86
C ALA A 164 -7.46 -5.30 -9.93
N ASP A 165 -7.11 -5.44 -11.22
CA ASP A 165 -8.00 -5.12 -12.34
C ASP A 165 -9.18 -6.09 -12.37
N PRO A 166 -10.43 -5.61 -12.30
CA PRO A 166 -11.60 -6.47 -12.32
C PRO A 166 -11.80 -7.21 -13.66
N TYR A 167 -11.17 -6.75 -14.73
CA TYR A 167 -11.27 -7.38 -16.06
C TYR A 167 -10.24 -8.49 -16.28
N THR A 168 -9.15 -8.48 -15.53
CA THR A 168 -8.08 -9.48 -15.64
C THR A 168 -8.04 -10.45 -14.46
N ARG A 169 -8.69 -10.08 -13.35
CA ARG A 169 -8.68 -10.87 -12.12
C ARG A 169 -9.75 -11.98 -12.16
N ASP A 170 -9.30 -13.20 -11.95
CA ASP A 170 -10.15 -14.39 -11.76
C ASP A 170 -10.67 -14.54 -10.31
N GLY A 171 -10.49 -13.51 -9.47
CA GLY A 171 -10.82 -13.54 -8.04
C GLY A 171 -9.72 -14.09 -7.15
N ALA A 172 -8.56 -14.43 -7.70
CA ALA A 172 -7.44 -14.94 -6.92
C ALA A 172 -6.95 -13.91 -5.88
N PRO A 173 -6.57 -14.34 -4.67
CA PRO A 173 -6.01 -13.45 -3.66
C PRO A 173 -4.64 -12.92 -4.09
N PHE A 174 -4.24 -11.74 -3.59
CA PHE A 174 -2.89 -11.20 -3.81
C PHE A 174 -1.80 -12.16 -3.33
N ALA A 175 -2.07 -12.96 -2.30
CA ALA A 175 -1.16 -13.99 -1.80
C ALA A 175 -0.70 -14.98 -2.87
N SER A 176 -1.49 -15.20 -3.95
CA SER A 176 -1.09 -16.05 -5.07
C SER A 176 0.13 -15.51 -5.85
N LEU A 177 0.47 -14.25 -5.70
CA LEU A 177 1.65 -13.63 -6.32
C LEU A 177 2.94 -13.80 -5.50
N ALA A 178 2.90 -14.44 -4.33
CA ALA A 178 4.02 -14.47 -3.39
C ALA A 178 5.32 -15.03 -4.02
N GLU A 179 5.25 -16.12 -4.76
CA GLU A 179 6.40 -16.71 -5.43
C GLU A 179 6.92 -15.77 -6.54
N THR A 180 6.03 -15.29 -7.43
CA THR A 180 6.41 -14.39 -8.53
C THR A 180 7.09 -13.12 -8.03
N VAL A 181 6.54 -12.49 -6.99
CA VAL A 181 7.10 -11.26 -6.41
C VAL A 181 8.42 -11.54 -5.67
N THR A 182 8.54 -12.68 -4.99
CA THR A 182 9.77 -13.09 -4.32
C THR A 182 10.88 -13.36 -5.33
N ASP A 183 10.59 -14.07 -6.41
CA ASP A 183 11.55 -14.36 -7.47
C ASP A 183 12.00 -13.09 -8.19
N PHE A 184 11.06 -12.19 -8.50
CA PHE A 184 11.37 -10.89 -9.08
C PHE A 184 12.29 -10.07 -8.18
N ALA A 185 11.96 -9.96 -6.88
CA ALA A 185 12.80 -9.28 -5.91
C ALA A 185 14.18 -9.94 -5.80
N GLY A 186 14.22 -11.27 -5.77
CA GLY A 186 15.44 -12.05 -5.76
C GLY A 186 16.32 -11.83 -6.98
N ALA A 187 15.74 -11.74 -8.17
CA ALA A 187 16.45 -11.45 -9.42
C ALA A 187 17.05 -10.05 -9.44
N VAL A 188 16.37 -9.06 -8.86
CA VAL A 188 16.89 -7.68 -8.78
C VAL A 188 18.00 -7.56 -7.73
N ILE A 189 17.82 -8.15 -6.56
CA ILE A 189 18.77 -8.07 -5.43
C ILE A 189 20.00 -8.94 -5.70
N GLY A 190 19.82 -10.14 -6.27
CA GLY A 190 20.90 -11.13 -6.47
C GLY A 190 21.78 -10.91 -7.70
N ARG A 191 21.58 -9.85 -8.50
CA ARG A 191 22.32 -9.61 -9.74
C ARG A 191 23.84 -9.51 -9.61
N GLY A 192 24.39 -9.39 -8.43
CA GLY A 192 25.83 -9.31 -8.18
C GLY A 192 26.47 -10.61 -7.72
N THR A 193 25.73 -11.71 -7.53
CA THR A 193 26.26 -12.96 -6.97
C THR A 193 26.63 -14.02 -8.03
N SER A 194 26.53 -13.69 -9.33
CA SER A 194 26.94 -14.56 -10.42
C SER A 194 28.28 -14.10 -10.96
N THR A 195 29.36 -14.52 -10.32
CA THR A 195 30.73 -14.58 -10.90
C THR A 195 31.31 -15.91 -10.49
#